data_2571c687d6730d3f29ce62017065bf9c
#
_entry.id   2571c687d6730d3f29ce62017065bf9c
#
_cell.length_a   1.000
_cell.length_b   1.000
_cell.length_c   1.000
_cell.angle_alpha   90.00
_cell.angle_beta   90.00
_cell.angle_gamma   90.00
#
_symmetry.space_group_name_H-M   'P 1'
#
loop_
_entity.id
_entity.type
_entity.pdbx_description
1 polymer ?
#
loop_
_entity_poly.entity_id
_entity_poly.type
_entity_poly.pdbx_seq_one_letter_code
_entity_poly.pdbx_strand_id
1 'polypeptide(L)'
;LGDVYKRQVVNHVRWFMDKGRSFSLFVFHGGTNFGFSAGANNGGPGKYQPDLTSYDYGSPVDEQGRMNEYYAQMREIILEKLPPGAAVPEPPADIPAMEIPEFTPAVHAGLWENLPKPFRSKFPQPPYFEQWNQNQGIAVYSTAVPAGPPETLEFTNVNDYAQVYLDGELVGTLDRRLGQKSVK
;
A
#
# COMPACT_ATOMS: atom_id res chain seq x y z
N LEU A 1 4.00 10.78 -18.28
CA LEU A 1 2.89 11.46 -17.56
C LEU A 1 3.39 12.10 -16.26
N GLY A 2 4.30 11.46 -15.50
CA GLY A 2 4.82 11.99 -14.24
C GLY A 2 5.46 13.37 -14.37
N ASP A 3 6.33 13.57 -15.34
CA ASP A 3 7.08 14.85 -15.49
C ASP A 3 6.19 16.04 -15.88
N VAL A 4 5.13 15.80 -16.66
CA VAL A 4 4.16 16.85 -17.00
C VAL A 4 3.41 17.32 -15.77
N TYR A 5 2.96 16.37 -14.95
CA TYR A 5 2.24 16.66 -13.71
C TYR A 5 3.13 17.43 -12.71
N LYS A 6 4.36 16.99 -12.54
CA LYS A 6 5.33 17.63 -11.64
C LYS A 6 5.60 19.08 -12.04
N ARG A 7 5.83 19.36 -13.33
CA ARG A 7 6.00 20.73 -13.85
C ARG A 7 4.78 21.62 -13.60
N GLN A 8 3.58 21.04 -13.70
CA GLN A 8 2.35 21.78 -13.40
C GLN A 8 2.29 22.20 -11.92
N VAL A 9 2.69 21.34 -11.00
CA VAL A 9 2.73 21.67 -9.57
C VAL A 9 3.67 22.83 -9.29
N VAL A 10 4.90 22.81 -9.82
CA VAL A 10 5.86 23.92 -9.68
C VAL A 10 5.30 25.22 -10.24
N ASN A 11 4.66 25.18 -11.43
CA ASN A 11 4.02 26.34 -12.02
C ASN A 11 2.86 26.89 -11.18
N HIS A 12 2.09 26.01 -10.55
CA HIS A 12 1.02 26.42 -9.63
C HIS A 12 1.58 27.08 -8.37
N VAL A 13 2.66 26.54 -7.79
CA VAL A 13 3.34 27.19 -6.66
C VAL A 13 3.77 28.60 -7.04
N ARG A 14 4.42 28.77 -8.20
CA ARG A 14 4.81 30.11 -8.70
C ARG A 14 3.60 31.03 -8.84
N TRP A 15 2.53 30.56 -9.45
CA TRP A 15 1.31 31.34 -9.61
C TRP A 15 0.71 31.79 -8.28
N PHE A 16 0.62 30.88 -7.28
CA PHE A 16 0.12 31.23 -5.95
C PHE A 16 1.00 32.26 -5.26
N MET A 17 2.32 32.12 -5.34
CA MET A 17 3.28 33.06 -4.76
C MET A 17 3.20 34.44 -5.45
N ASP A 18 3.08 34.47 -6.79
CA ASP A 18 2.94 35.74 -7.55
C ASP A 18 1.63 36.47 -7.21
N LYS A 19 0.59 35.77 -6.81
CA LYS A 19 -0.71 36.33 -6.42
C LYS A 19 -0.84 36.59 -4.92
N GLY A 20 0.21 36.35 -4.14
CA GLY A 20 0.14 36.44 -2.68
C GLY A 20 -0.92 35.55 -2.05
N ARG A 21 -1.12 34.34 -2.59
CA ARG A 21 -2.10 33.36 -2.13
C ARG A 21 -1.43 32.24 -1.37
N SER A 22 -2.12 31.72 -0.38
CA SER A 22 -1.70 30.52 0.34
C SER A 22 -1.95 29.25 -0.50
N PHE A 23 -1.12 28.24 -0.29
CA PHE A 23 -1.28 26.92 -0.91
C PHE A 23 -0.92 25.82 0.09
N SER A 24 -1.32 24.61 -0.21
CA SER A 24 -0.95 23.40 0.51
C SER A 24 -0.58 22.32 -0.50
N LEU A 25 0.47 21.58 -0.22
CA LEU A 25 0.90 20.47 -1.07
C LEU A 25 0.38 19.15 -0.50
N PHE A 26 -0.34 18.42 -1.30
CA PHE A 26 -0.72 17.04 -1.06
C PHE A 26 -0.21 16.17 -2.22
N VAL A 27 0.86 15.45 -2.02
CA VAL A 27 1.66 15.27 -0.81
C VAL A 27 3.02 15.97 -0.93
N PHE A 28 3.56 16.48 0.17
CA PHE A 28 4.94 16.98 0.23
C PHE A 28 5.94 15.81 0.36
N HIS A 29 5.56 14.78 1.10
CA HIS A 29 6.23 13.49 1.25
C HIS A 29 5.15 12.42 1.32
N GLY A 30 5.16 11.49 0.40
CA GLY A 30 4.10 10.48 0.31
C GLY A 30 4.33 9.28 1.22
N GLY A 31 5.57 8.88 1.38
CA GLY A 31 5.95 7.73 2.20
C GLY A 31 5.74 6.39 1.49
N THR A 32 5.79 5.33 2.28
CA THR A 32 5.78 3.94 1.81
C THR A 32 4.66 3.16 2.47
N ASN A 33 3.90 2.42 1.68
CA ASN A 33 2.92 1.45 2.15
C ASN A 33 3.62 0.12 2.45
N PHE A 34 3.58 -0.34 3.69
CA PHE A 34 4.27 -1.56 4.11
C PHE A 34 3.32 -2.75 4.27
N GLY A 35 3.64 -3.86 3.60
CA GLY A 35 3.02 -5.16 3.83
C GLY A 35 1.49 -5.12 3.86
N PHE A 36 0.90 -5.64 4.92
CA PHE A 36 -0.55 -5.69 5.11
C PHE A 36 -1.17 -4.43 5.73
N SER A 37 -0.38 -3.39 5.98
CA SER A 37 -0.89 -2.11 6.49
C SER A 37 -1.40 -1.18 5.39
N ALA A 38 -1.11 -1.51 4.12
CA ALA A 38 -1.62 -0.78 2.97
C ALA A 38 -3.12 -1.01 2.78
N GLY A 39 -3.80 -0.01 2.24
CA GLY A 39 -5.21 -0.08 1.90
C GLY A 39 -5.48 -0.37 0.43
N ALA A 40 -6.70 -0.07 0.01
CA ALA A 40 -7.11 -0.17 -1.38
C ALA A 40 -8.27 0.77 -1.68
N ASN A 41 -8.38 1.23 -2.92
CA ASN A 41 -9.57 1.88 -3.43
C ASN A 41 -10.55 0.84 -3.99
N ASN A 42 -11.82 1.00 -3.71
CA ASN A 42 -12.86 0.13 -4.23
C ASN A 42 -14.03 0.94 -4.81
N GLY A 43 -13.94 1.23 -6.08
CA GLY A 43 -14.98 1.96 -6.83
C GLY A 43 -16.15 1.09 -7.30
N GLY A 44 -16.31 -0.13 -6.78
CA GLY A 44 -17.35 -1.09 -7.16
C GLY A 44 -16.80 -2.29 -7.94
N PRO A 45 -17.68 -3.11 -8.55
CA PRO A 45 -17.28 -4.31 -9.28
C PRO A 45 -16.22 -4.03 -10.36
N GLY A 46 -15.13 -4.79 -10.34
CA GLY A 46 -14.01 -4.64 -11.28
C GLY A 46 -13.15 -3.37 -11.11
N LYS A 47 -13.38 -2.59 -10.06
CA LYS A 47 -12.64 -1.35 -9.78
C LYS A 47 -11.80 -1.41 -8.50
N TYR A 48 -11.48 -2.59 -8.05
CA TYR A 48 -10.58 -2.77 -6.90
C TYR A 48 -9.14 -2.43 -7.28
N GLN A 49 -8.54 -1.52 -6.54
CA GLN A 49 -7.19 -1.00 -6.77
C GLN A 49 -6.41 -1.03 -5.45
N PRO A 50 -5.60 -2.07 -5.23
CA PRO A 50 -4.72 -2.11 -4.06
C PRO A 50 -3.68 -1.01 -4.14
N ASP A 51 -3.33 -0.43 -3.00
CA ASP A 51 -2.27 0.55 -2.91
C ASP A 51 -0.92 -0.09 -3.25
N LEU A 52 -0.12 0.66 -3.99
CA LEU A 52 1.26 0.29 -4.29
C LEU A 52 2.16 0.57 -3.09
N THR A 53 3.32 -0.08 -3.05
CA THR A 53 4.31 0.14 -2.00
C THR A 53 4.73 1.61 -1.92
N SER A 54 5.00 2.24 -3.06
CA SER A 54 5.33 3.66 -3.11
C SER A 54 4.08 4.53 -3.12
N TYR A 55 3.98 5.47 -2.18
CA TYR A 55 2.98 6.53 -2.17
C TYR A 55 3.59 7.89 -2.56
N ASP A 56 4.56 7.87 -3.44
CA ASP A 56 5.36 9.05 -3.80
C ASP A 56 4.53 10.09 -4.57
N TYR A 57 3.75 9.70 -5.56
CA TYR A 57 2.96 10.61 -6.42
C TYR A 57 3.75 11.79 -6.98
N GLY A 58 5.09 11.68 -7.05
CA GLY A 58 5.95 12.76 -7.50
C GLY A 58 6.10 13.90 -6.50
N SER A 59 6.04 13.59 -5.22
CA SER A 59 6.29 14.53 -4.12
C SER A 59 7.66 15.17 -4.20
N PRO A 60 7.84 16.37 -3.62
CA PRO A 60 9.15 17.07 -3.57
C PRO A 60 10.20 16.33 -2.75
N VAL A 61 9.78 15.52 -1.80
CA VAL A 61 10.63 14.68 -0.96
C VAL A 61 10.27 13.23 -1.21
N ASP A 62 11.27 12.42 -1.56
CA ASP A 62 11.07 11.00 -1.87
C ASP A 62 10.88 10.13 -0.61
N GLU A 63 10.64 8.84 -0.81
CA GLU A 63 10.40 7.88 0.28
C GLU A 63 11.57 7.74 1.26
N GLN A 64 12.78 8.07 0.84
CA GLN A 64 13.98 8.04 1.68
C GLN A 64 14.23 9.36 2.41
N GLY A 65 13.35 10.35 2.23
CA GLY A 65 13.51 11.69 2.79
C GLY A 65 14.47 12.57 2.00
N ARG A 66 14.84 12.21 0.77
CA ARG A 66 15.72 13.00 -0.08
C ARG A 66 14.93 14.04 -0.86
N MET A 67 15.48 15.22 -0.94
CA MET A 67 14.91 16.31 -1.72
C MET A 67 15.28 16.14 -3.19
N ASN A 68 14.28 16.26 -4.07
CA ASN A 68 14.47 16.17 -5.51
C ASN A 68 14.51 17.57 -6.17
N GLU A 69 14.63 17.59 -7.50
CA GLU A 69 14.68 18.82 -8.29
C GLU A 69 13.45 19.73 -8.11
N TYR A 70 12.27 19.15 -7.85
CA TYR A 70 11.04 19.93 -7.65
C TYR A 70 11.03 20.63 -6.31
N TYR A 71 11.61 20.02 -5.27
CA TYR A 71 11.87 20.70 -4.01
C TYR A 71 12.75 21.93 -4.23
N ALA A 72 13.86 21.77 -4.95
CA ALA A 72 14.79 22.88 -5.24
C ALA A 72 14.09 24.01 -5.99
N GLN A 73 13.34 23.70 -7.06
CA GLN A 73 12.59 24.69 -7.84
C GLN A 73 11.53 25.42 -7.00
N MET A 74 10.76 24.71 -6.16
CA MET A 74 9.77 25.33 -5.29
C MET A 74 10.43 26.21 -4.23
N ARG A 75 11.55 25.75 -3.66
CA ARG A 75 12.32 26.54 -2.70
C ARG A 75 12.81 27.85 -3.32
N GLU A 76 13.33 27.84 -4.54
CA GLU A 76 13.74 29.05 -5.27
C GLU A 76 12.57 30.02 -5.44
N ILE A 77 11.42 29.53 -5.91
CA ILE A 77 10.22 30.38 -6.08
C ILE A 77 9.79 31.02 -4.76
N ILE A 78 9.85 30.28 -3.66
CA ILE A 78 9.50 30.82 -2.33
C ILE A 78 10.51 31.86 -1.90
N LEU A 79 11.82 31.61 -2.06
CA LEU A 79 12.88 32.52 -1.69
C LEU A 79 12.80 33.87 -2.44
N GLU A 80 12.44 33.85 -3.73
CA GLU A 80 12.23 35.06 -4.55
C GLU A 80 11.15 36.00 -3.96
N LYS A 81 10.20 35.47 -3.19
CA LYS A 81 9.02 36.19 -2.68
C LYS A 81 9.12 36.54 -1.20
N LEU A 82 10.13 36.08 -0.52
CA LEU A 82 10.29 36.37 0.89
C LEU A 82 10.71 37.85 1.09
N PRO A 83 10.32 38.48 2.20
CA PRO A 83 10.76 39.81 2.51
C PRO A 83 12.27 39.85 2.72
N PRO A 84 12.93 40.99 2.40
CA PRO A 84 14.36 41.15 2.64
C PRO A 84 14.76 40.82 4.08
N GLY A 85 15.81 40.05 4.24
CA GLY A 85 16.32 39.64 5.56
C GLY A 85 15.57 38.47 6.23
N ALA A 86 14.62 37.84 5.55
CA ALA A 86 14.00 36.61 6.05
C ALA A 86 15.05 35.49 6.19
N ALA A 87 15.17 34.95 7.37
CA ALA A 87 16.03 33.81 7.62
C ALA A 87 15.37 32.53 7.13
N VAL A 88 16.01 31.83 6.22
CA VAL A 88 15.54 30.51 5.72
C VAL A 88 16.61 29.47 6.02
N PRO A 89 16.26 28.41 6.75
CA PRO A 89 17.23 27.36 7.04
C PRO A 89 17.69 26.65 5.77
N GLU A 90 18.94 26.21 5.77
CA GLU A 90 19.41 25.31 4.72
C GLU A 90 18.74 23.94 4.82
N PRO A 91 18.47 23.30 3.68
CA PRO A 91 17.97 21.94 3.68
C PRO A 91 18.92 20.99 4.42
N PRO A 92 18.41 20.01 5.16
CA PRO A 92 19.28 19.00 5.76
C PRO A 92 20.03 18.21 4.69
N ALA A 93 21.16 17.63 5.06
CA ALA A 93 21.89 16.72 4.18
C ALA A 93 21.06 15.47 3.89
N ASP A 94 21.23 14.90 2.71
CA ASP A 94 20.57 13.65 2.34
C ASP A 94 20.95 12.53 3.29
N ILE A 95 19.94 11.73 3.64
CA ILE A 95 20.15 10.50 4.41
C ILE A 95 20.84 9.47 3.52
N PRO A 96 22.01 8.94 3.91
CA PRO A 96 22.70 7.95 3.10
C PRO A 96 21.86 6.67 2.95
N ALA A 97 21.87 6.08 1.76
CA ALA A 97 21.25 4.78 1.55
C ALA A 97 22.05 3.70 2.30
N MET A 98 21.34 2.81 2.97
CA MET A 98 21.95 1.63 3.56
C MET A 98 22.23 0.60 2.45
N GLU A 99 23.47 0.14 2.38
CA GLU A 99 23.85 -1.00 1.55
C GLU A 99 23.79 -2.26 2.41
N ILE A 100 22.88 -3.16 2.07
CA ILE A 100 22.76 -4.46 2.74
C ILE A 100 23.40 -5.49 1.80
N PRO A 101 24.52 -6.14 2.21
CA PRO A 101 25.12 -7.18 1.40
C PRO A 101 24.18 -8.40 1.27
N GLU A 102 24.38 -9.18 0.25
CA GLU A 102 23.67 -10.45 0.10
C GLU A 102 23.92 -11.34 1.33
N PHE A 103 22.84 -11.87 1.89
CA PHE A 103 22.90 -12.78 3.02
C PHE A 103 21.84 -13.87 2.92
N THR A 104 22.09 -15.01 3.49
CA THR A 104 21.12 -16.09 3.64
C THR A 104 20.51 -16.01 5.02
N PRO A 105 19.17 -15.88 5.16
CA PRO A 105 18.53 -15.89 6.47
C PRO A 105 18.83 -17.19 7.22
N ALA A 106 19.36 -17.08 8.43
CA ALA A 106 19.71 -18.23 9.26
C ALA A 106 18.49 -18.87 9.96
N VAL A 107 17.44 -18.06 10.18
CA VAL A 107 16.23 -18.48 10.88
C VAL A 107 15.02 -18.01 10.08
N HIS A 108 14.06 -18.90 9.89
CA HIS A 108 12.76 -18.60 9.29
C HIS A 108 11.67 -19.38 10.03
N ALA A 109 10.45 -18.91 9.94
CA ALA A 109 9.28 -19.59 10.48
C ALA A 109 8.26 -19.79 9.34
N GLY A 110 7.94 -21.04 9.02
CA GLY A 110 6.91 -21.36 8.05
C GLY A 110 5.52 -21.03 8.61
N LEU A 111 4.62 -20.57 7.75
CA LEU A 111 3.26 -20.22 8.19
C LEU A 111 2.52 -21.41 8.78
N TRP A 112 2.58 -22.54 8.12
CA TRP A 112 1.81 -23.74 8.50
C TRP A 112 2.29 -24.36 9.80
N GLU A 113 3.58 -24.32 10.08
CA GLU A 113 4.18 -24.84 11.30
C GLU A 113 3.96 -23.92 12.51
N ASN A 114 3.59 -22.65 12.26
CA ASN A 114 3.49 -21.62 13.29
C ASN A 114 2.09 -21.01 13.41
N LEU A 115 1.07 -21.69 12.90
CA LEU A 115 -0.31 -21.19 13.06
C LEU A 115 -0.69 -21.11 14.54
N PRO A 116 -1.41 -20.06 14.95
CA PRO A 116 -1.93 -19.96 16.30
C PRO A 116 -2.96 -21.07 16.54
N LYS A 117 -3.23 -21.35 17.81
CA LYS A 117 -4.25 -22.34 18.18
C LYS A 117 -5.61 -21.97 17.58
N PRO A 118 -6.24 -22.84 16.80
CA PRO A 118 -7.50 -22.52 16.17
C PRO A 118 -8.65 -22.41 17.20
N PHE A 119 -9.63 -21.60 16.88
CA PHE A 119 -10.88 -21.53 17.62
C PHE A 119 -12.08 -21.80 16.71
N ARG A 120 -13.18 -22.29 17.27
CA ARG A 120 -14.42 -22.48 16.52
C ARG A 120 -15.12 -21.15 16.31
N SER A 121 -15.42 -20.83 15.06
CA SER A 121 -16.28 -19.70 14.74
C SER A 121 -17.71 -19.95 15.26
N LYS A 122 -18.32 -18.91 15.83
CA LYS A 122 -19.73 -18.89 16.20
C LYS A 122 -20.64 -18.46 15.05
N PHE A 123 -20.05 -18.01 13.96
CA PHE A 123 -20.77 -17.51 12.79
C PHE A 123 -21.08 -18.67 11.84
N PRO A 124 -22.24 -18.67 11.20
CA PRO A 124 -22.60 -19.70 10.21
C PRO A 124 -21.81 -19.56 8.90
N GLN A 125 -21.25 -18.38 8.63
CA GLN A 125 -20.39 -18.05 7.51
C GLN A 125 -18.98 -17.72 8.02
N PRO A 126 -17.92 -17.86 7.19
CA PRO A 126 -16.61 -17.35 7.54
C PRO A 126 -16.70 -15.86 7.89
N PRO A 127 -16.32 -15.47 9.10
CA PRO A 127 -16.42 -14.07 9.53
C PRO A 127 -15.37 -13.19 8.85
N TYR A 128 -15.66 -11.90 8.78
CA TYR A 128 -14.68 -10.89 8.35
C TYR A 128 -13.67 -10.61 9.47
N PHE A 129 -12.52 -10.08 9.10
CA PHE A 129 -11.44 -9.73 10.02
C PHE A 129 -11.90 -8.83 11.17
N GLU A 130 -12.71 -7.83 10.88
CA GLU A 130 -13.23 -6.88 11.86
C GLU A 130 -14.09 -7.54 12.94
N GLN A 131 -14.73 -8.66 12.63
CA GLN A 131 -15.50 -9.43 13.62
C GLN A 131 -14.61 -10.13 14.66
N TRP A 132 -13.30 -10.18 14.39
CA TRP A 132 -12.27 -10.69 15.30
C TRP A 132 -11.37 -9.61 15.87
N ASN A 133 -11.69 -8.32 15.61
CA ASN A 133 -10.82 -7.20 15.93
C ASN A 133 -9.43 -7.30 15.26
N GLN A 134 -9.37 -7.96 14.11
CA GLN A 134 -8.18 -8.02 13.26
C GLN A 134 -8.36 -7.00 12.14
N ASN A 135 -7.42 -6.08 11.98
CA ASN A 135 -7.49 -5.04 10.95
C ASN A 135 -6.51 -5.26 9.79
N GLN A 136 -5.60 -6.22 9.92
CA GLN A 136 -4.59 -6.52 8.90
C GLN A 136 -4.06 -7.95 9.04
N GLY A 137 -3.33 -8.42 8.03
CA GLY A 137 -2.65 -9.71 8.07
C GLY A 137 -3.36 -10.79 7.27
N ILE A 138 -3.24 -12.03 7.74
CA ILE A 138 -3.77 -13.23 7.10
C ILE A 138 -4.70 -13.95 8.08
N ALA A 139 -5.80 -14.49 7.59
CA ALA A 139 -6.62 -15.43 8.34
C ALA A 139 -6.67 -16.80 7.63
N VAL A 140 -6.59 -17.84 8.40
CA VAL A 140 -6.75 -19.23 7.91
C VAL A 140 -8.10 -19.76 8.38
N TYR A 141 -8.95 -20.10 7.43
CA TYR A 141 -10.24 -20.74 7.67
C TYR A 141 -10.12 -22.22 7.30
N SER A 142 -10.55 -23.08 8.19
CA SER A 142 -10.55 -24.52 7.94
C SER A 142 -11.92 -25.15 8.24
N THR A 143 -12.31 -26.08 7.39
CA THR A 143 -13.53 -26.88 7.56
C THR A 143 -13.30 -28.25 6.98
N ALA A 144 -14.13 -29.18 7.36
CA ALA A 144 -14.16 -30.51 6.74
C ALA A 144 -15.27 -30.54 5.69
N VAL A 145 -14.97 -31.10 4.53
CA VAL A 145 -15.94 -31.39 3.48
C VAL A 145 -16.08 -32.92 3.35
N PRO A 146 -17.30 -33.44 3.14
CA PRO A 146 -17.48 -34.87 2.91
C PRO A 146 -16.87 -35.28 1.57
N ALA A 147 -16.36 -36.50 1.51
CA ALA A 147 -15.95 -37.09 0.23
C ALA A 147 -17.14 -37.20 -0.73
N GLY A 148 -16.93 -36.83 -1.98
CA GLY A 148 -17.97 -36.83 -3.01
C GLY A 148 -17.39 -36.77 -4.41
N PRO A 149 -18.23 -36.68 -5.45
CA PRO A 149 -17.76 -36.44 -6.80
C PRO A 149 -17.11 -35.06 -6.88
N PRO A 150 -16.27 -34.81 -7.91
CA PRO A 150 -15.70 -33.50 -8.14
C PRO A 150 -16.77 -32.42 -8.30
N GLU A 151 -16.69 -31.37 -7.53
CA GLU A 151 -17.61 -30.23 -7.56
C GLU A 151 -16.84 -28.92 -7.59
N THR A 152 -17.54 -27.84 -7.95
CA THR A 152 -16.99 -26.49 -7.92
C THR A 152 -17.28 -25.87 -6.55
N LEU A 153 -16.23 -25.41 -5.88
CA LEU A 153 -16.34 -24.61 -4.66
C LEU A 153 -16.52 -23.14 -5.03
N GLU A 154 -17.65 -22.56 -4.65
CA GLU A 154 -17.96 -21.16 -4.91
C GLU A 154 -17.79 -20.29 -3.67
N PHE A 155 -17.27 -19.07 -3.88
CA PHE A 155 -17.07 -18.06 -2.86
C PHE A 155 -17.92 -16.83 -3.18
N THR A 156 -18.79 -16.44 -2.27
CA THR A 156 -19.63 -15.25 -2.44
C THR A 156 -18.83 -13.95 -2.31
N ASN A 157 -17.87 -13.95 -1.37
CA ASN A 157 -17.02 -12.80 -1.11
C ASN A 157 -15.56 -13.22 -0.93
N VAL A 158 -14.69 -12.66 -1.76
CA VAL A 158 -13.24 -12.75 -1.59
C VAL A 158 -12.71 -11.33 -1.42
N ASN A 159 -12.22 -11.02 -0.23
CA ASN A 159 -11.69 -9.71 0.10
C ASN A 159 -10.30 -9.87 0.75
N ASP A 160 -9.20 -9.88 -0.04
CA ASP A 160 -9.21 -9.57 -1.49
C ASP A 160 -8.49 -10.65 -2.29
N TYR A 161 -7.76 -11.50 -1.59
CA TYR A 161 -6.96 -12.59 -2.16
C TYR A 161 -7.06 -13.83 -1.27
N ALA A 162 -7.29 -14.98 -1.86
CA ALA A 162 -7.37 -16.23 -1.14
C ALA A 162 -6.64 -17.37 -1.88
N GLN A 163 -6.00 -18.21 -1.11
CA GLN A 163 -5.48 -19.49 -1.56
C GLN A 163 -6.34 -20.61 -0.95
N VAL A 164 -6.73 -21.56 -1.77
CA VAL A 164 -7.59 -22.68 -1.38
C VAL A 164 -6.76 -23.94 -1.38
N TYR A 165 -6.78 -24.63 -0.24
CA TYR A 165 -6.06 -25.88 -0.05
C TYR A 165 -7.05 -27.02 0.25
N LEU A 166 -6.83 -28.18 -0.33
CA LEU A 166 -7.54 -29.42 -0.02
C LEU A 166 -6.52 -30.43 0.46
N ASP A 167 -6.67 -30.92 1.70
CA ASP A 167 -5.76 -31.86 2.35
C ASP A 167 -4.28 -31.45 2.27
N GLY A 168 -4.01 -30.16 2.37
CA GLY A 168 -2.66 -29.58 2.31
C GLY A 168 -2.15 -29.21 0.92
N GLU A 169 -2.84 -29.60 -0.14
CA GLU A 169 -2.49 -29.30 -1.53
C GLU A 169 -3.18 -28.02 -2.01
N LEU A 170 -2.44 -27.10 -2.64
CA LEU A 170 -2.99 -25.88 -3.23
C LEU A 170 -3.81 -26.22 -4.47
N VAL A 171 -5.12 -26.10 -4.38
CA VAL A 171 -6.05 -26.40 -5.48
C VAL A 171 -6.54 -25.17 -6.24
N GLY A 172 -6.35 -23.99 -5.70
CA GLY A 172 -6.71 -22.76 -6.44
C GLY A 172 -6.36 -21.48 -5.71
N THR A 173 -6.39 -20.40 -6.49
CA THR A 173 -6.16 -19.03 -6.00
C THR A 173 -7.31 -18.16 -6.50
N LEU A 174 -7.79 -17.28 -5.66
CA LEU A 174 -8.84 -16.33 -5.96
C LEU A 174 -8.31 -14.91 -5.79
N ASP A 175 -8.39 -14.13 -6.85
CA ASP A 175 -7.97 -12.73 -6.86
C ASP A 175 -9.17 -11.86 -7.24
N ARG A 176 -9.53 -10.94 -6.34
CA ARG A 176 -10.64 -10.01 -6.55
C ARG A 176 -10.45 -9.12 -7.78
N ARG A 177 -9.21 -8.77 -8.11
CA ARG A 177 -8.90 -7.96 -9.30
C ARG A 177 -9.31 -8.66 -10.60
N LEU A 178 -9.25 -9.99 -10.60
CA LEU A 178 -9.60 -10.85 -11.73
C LEU A 178 -11.05 -11.34 -11.69
N GLY A 179 -11.82 -10.95 -10.66
CA GLY A 179 -13.19 -11.38 -10.49
C GLY A 179 -13.37 -12.87 -10.21
N GLN A 180 -12.32 -13.54 -9.73
CA GLN A 180 -12.35 -14.98 -9.46
C GLN A 180 -13.19 -15.26 -8.21
N LYS A 181 -14.09 -16.25 -8.35
CA LYS A 181 -15.03 -16.62 -7.28
C LYS A 181 -15.19 -18.11 -7.08
N SER A 182 -14.49 -18.94 -7.84
CA SER A 182 -14.65 -20.39 -7.75
C SER A 182 -13.34 -21.13 -8.01
N VAL A 183 -13.26 -22.33 -7.42
CA VAL A 183 -12.19 -23.31 -7.61
C VAL A 183 -12.86 -24.65 -7.97
N LYS A 184 -12.27 -25.37 -8.94
CA LYS A 184 -12.74 -26.68 -9.40
C LYS A 184 -11.89 -27.79 -8.82
#